data_5103c76ee8d0649d5bcea595a2e2eec4
#
_entry.id   5103c76ee8d0649d5bcea595a2e2eec4
#
_cell.length_a   1.000
_cell.length_b   1.000
_cell.length_c   1.000
_cell.angle_alpha   90.00
_cell.angle_beta   90.00
_cell.angle_gamma   90.00
#
_symmetry.space_group_name_H-M   'P 1'
#
loop_
_entity.id
_entity.type
_entity.pdbx_description
1 polymer ?
#
loop_
_entity_poly.entity_id
_entity_poly.type
_entity_poly.pdbx_seq_one_letter_code
_entity_poly.pdbx_strand_id
1 'polypeptide(L)'
;MPDQEVLKTAKSHAFKHLSYRDRSKKEVALYLKKKGHTPSVIQTTLQELEKLNYINDHRFAMEWGRWRVEVKRFGKKRLQHELLAKGVSASIIETALTDLYDSHPEQDLALACANKKLASLHGLEPKKKSRRLAQYLQRRGFSHDIIYETLKVSTTSPLDQD
;
A
#
# COMPACT_ATOMS: atom_id res chain seq x y z
N MET A 1 -17.12 16.86 -28.25
CA MET A 1 -16.98 15.39 -28.26
C MET A 1 -15.62 15.04 -28.82
N PRO A 2 -14.84 14.24 -28.10
CA PRO A 2 -13.59 13.74 -28.66
C PRO A 2 -13.85 12.86 -29.90
N ASP A 3 -12.94 12.93 -30.87
CA ASP A 3 -13.00 12.09 -32.05
C ASP A 3 -12.92 10.59 -31.69
N GLN A 4 -13.70 9.77 -32.38
CA GLN A 4 -13.77 8.33 -32.14
C GLN A 4 -12.42 7.62 -32.36
N GLU A 5 -11.64 8.03 -33.34
CA GLU A 5 -10.31 7.46 -33.59
C GLU A 5 -9.32 7.83 -32.47
N VAL A 6 -9.41 9.06 -31.95
CA VAL A 6 -8.59 9.50 -30.81
C VAL A 6 -8.95 8.71 -29.54
N LEU A 7 -10.23 8.48 -29.29
CA LEU A 7 -10.69 7.66 -28.16
C LEU A 7 -10.22 6.20 -28.28
N LYS A 8 -10.29 5.63 -29.48
CA LYS A 8 -9.81 4.27 -29.76
C LYS A 8 -8.31 4.14 -29.49
N THR A 9 -7.52 5.13 -29.89
CA THR A 9 -6.08 5.18 -29.64
C THR A 9 -5.80 5.29 -28.13
N ALA A 10 -6.54 6.14 -27.41
CA ALA A 10 -6.39 6.29 -25.96
C ALA A 10 -6.73 4.98 -25.22
N LYS A 11 -7.80 4.31 -25.61
CA LYS A 11 -8.16 2.99 -25.06
C LYS A 11 -7.06 1.95 -25.31
N SER A 12 -6.51 1.91 -26.52
CA SER A 12 -5.40 1.01 -26.86
C SER A 12 -4.18 1.24 -25.95
N HIS A 13 -3.80 2.51 -25.73
CA HIS A 13 -2.74 2.85 -24.80
C HIS A 13 -3.06 2.41 -23.36
N ALA A 14 -4.28 2.65 -22.91
CA ALA A 14 -4.71 2.25 -21.57
C ALA A 14 -4.68 0.72 -21.38
N PHE A 15 -5.20 -0.04 -22.33
CA PHE A 15 -5.18 -1.50 -22.30
C PHE A 15 -3.75 -2.05 -22.26
N LYS A 16 -2.85 -1.49 -23.05
CA LYS A 16 -1.43 -1.87 -23.01
C LYS A 16 -0.84 -1.63 -21.61
N HIS A 17 -1.17 -0.49 -20.99
CA HIS A 17 -0.69 -0.17 -19.64
C HIS A 17 -1.26 -1.11 -18.57
N LEU A 18 -2.54 -1.47 -18.69
CA LEU A 18 -3.24 -2.38 -17.79
C LEU A 18 -2.84 -3.85 -17.97
N SER A 19 -2.31 -4.23 -19.14
CA SER A 19 -1.93 -5.62 -19.42
C SER A 19 -0.77 -6.13 -18.54
N TYR A 20 0.01 -5.24 -17.97
CA TYR A 20 1.15 -5.60 -17.11
C TYR A 20 0.75 -5.85 -15.65
N ARG A 21 -0.20 -5.10 -15.14
CA ARG A 21 -0.80 -5.23 -13.79
C ARG A 21 -2.00 -4.30 -13.66
N ASP A 22 -2.79 -4.52 -12.63
CA ASP A 22 -3.82 -3.54 -12.24
C ASP A 22 -3.18 -2.18 -11.95
N ARG A 23 -3.89 -1.12 -12.35
CA ARG A 23 -3.49 0.27 -12.18
C ARG A 23 -4.63 1.05 -11.53
N SER A 24 -4.28 2.02 -10.69
CA SER A 24 -5.27 2.98 -10.22
C SER A 24 -5.73 3.88 -11.37
N LYS A 25 -6.91 4.47 -11.22
CA LYS A 25 -7.44 5.46 -12.17
C LYS A 25 -6.44 6.59 -12.43
N LYS A 26 -5.81 7.09 -11.37
CA LYS A 26 -4.77 8.14 -11.47
C LYS A 26 -3.55 7.67 -12.27
N GLU A 27 -3.09 6.45 -12.07
CA GLU A 27 -1.96 5.90 -12.83
C GLU A 27 -2.27 5.85 -14.34
N VAL A 28 -3.48 5.41 -14.69
CA VAL A 28 -3.91 5.37 -16.10
C VAL A 28 -4.03 6.79 -16.68
N ALA A 29 -4.61 7.72 -15.91
CA ALA A 29 -4.72 9.14 -16.32
C ALA A 29 -3.34 9.75 -16.62
N LEU A 30 -2.39 9.56 -15.72
CA LEU A 30 -1.02 10.08 -15.90
C LEU A 30 -0.31 9.44 -17.10
N TYR A 31 -0.52 8.16 -17.32
CA TYR A 31 0.03 7.47 -18.49
C TYR A 31 -0.53 8.01 -19.81
N LEU A 32 -1.85 8.19 -19.88
CA LEU A 32 -2.50 8.78 -21.07
C LEU A 32 -2.06 10.22 -21.30
N LYS A 33 -1.89 11.01 -20.24
CA LYS A 33 -1.33 12.36 -20.35
C LYS A 33 0.09 12.35 -20.91
N LYS A 34 0.93 11.43 -20.46
CA LYS A 34 2.29 11.23 -20.99
C LYS A 34 2.29 10.82 -22.46
N LYS A 35 1.25 10.13 -22.92
CA LYS A 35 1.05 9.77 -24.32
C LYS A 35 0.50 10.91 -25.19
N GLY A 36 0.25 12.09 -24.59
CA GLY A 36 -0.18 13.28 -25.31
C GLY A 36 -1.69 13.43 -25.49
N HIS A 37 -2.50 12.63 -24.80
CA HIS A 37 -3.95 12.77 -24.86
C HIS A 37 -4.43 14.01 -24.11
N THR A 38 -5.48 14.65 -24.62
CA THR A 38 -6.10 15.81 -23.97
C THR A 38 -6.88 15.41 -22.73
N PRO A 39 -7.12 16.35 -21.77
CA PRO A 39 -7.92 16.05 -20.57
C PRO A 39 -9.31 15.50 -20.88
N SER A 40 -9.97 16.00 -21.92
CA SER A 40 -11.30 15.52 -22.35
C SER A 40 -11.27 14.06 -22.81
N VAL A 41 -10.27 13.68 -23.63
CA VAL A 41 -10.08 12.30 -24.09
C VAL A 41 -9.77 11.39 -22.91
N ILE A 42 -8.90 11.83 -22.01
CA ILE A 42 -8.54 11.06 -20.81
C ILE A 42 -9.78 10.79 -19.97
N GLN A 43 -10.57 11.82 -19.65
CA GLN A 43 -11.78 11.69 -18.83
C GLN A 43 -12.77 10.69 -19.45
N THR A 44 -13.07 10.84 -20.74
CA THR A 44 -14.00 9.95 -21.45
C THR A 44 -13.48 8.50 -21.42
N THR A 45 -12.20 8.30 -21.71
CA THR A 45 -11.58 6.98 -21.70
C THR A 45 -11.65 6.34 -20.32
N LEU A 46 -11.32 7.08 -19.27
CA LEU A 46 -11.38 6.57 -17.90
C LEU A 46 -12.79 6.17 -17.48
N GLN A 47 -13.79 7.00 -17.81
CA GLN A 47 -15.19 6.70 -17.50
C GLN A 47 -15.67 5.41 -18.17
N GLU A 48 -15.32 5.20 -19.44
CA GLU A 48 -15.68 3.97 -20.14
C GLU A 48 -14.96 2.74 -19.55
N LEU A 49 -13.67 2.85 -19.23
CA LEU A 49 -12.92 1.75 -18.65
C LEU A 49 -13.38 1.39 -17.23
N GLU A 50 -13.80 2.38 -16.45
CA GLU A 50 -14.43 2.14 -15.15
C GLU A 50 -15.79 1.43 -15.30
N LYS A 51 -16.64 1.92 -16.21
CA LYS A 51 -17.94 1.32 -16.50
C LYS A 51 -17.83 -0.14 -16.94
N LEU A 52 -16.79 -0.47 -17.67
CA LEU A 52 -16.49 -1.85 -18.11
C LEU A 52 -15.66 -2.64 -17.09
N ASN A 53 -15.37 -2.07 -15.92
CA ASN A 53 -14.59 -2.67 -14.85
C ASN A 53 -13.14 -3.03 -15.21
N TYR A 54 -12.57 -2.41 -16.23
CA TYR A 54 -11.14 -2.52 -16.52
C TYR A 54 -10.28 -1.69 -15.56
N ILE A 55 -10.84 -0.59 -15.04
CA ILE A 55 -10.28 0.21 -13.94
C ILE A 55 -11.21 0.09 -12.74
N ASN A 56 -10.66 -0.27 -11.59
CA ASN A 56 -11.39 -0.41 -10.35
C ASN A 56 -10.44 -0.13 -9.18
N ASP A 57 -10.55 1.05 -8.58
CA ASP A 57 -9.63 1.47 -7.52
C ASP A 57 -9.76 0.64 -6.24
N HIS A 58 -10.94 0.09 -5.95
CA HIS A 58 -11.10 -0.85 -4.82
C HIS A 58 -10.31 -2.15 -5.07
N ARG A 59 -10.44 -2.74 -6.25
CA ARG A 59 -9.67 -3.93 -6.64
C ARG A 59 -8.17 -3.62 -6.62
N PHE A 60 -7.76 -2.48 -7.18
CA PHE A 60 -6.37 -2.02 -7.15
C PHE A 60 -5.85 -1.91 -5.70
N ALA A 61 -6.61 -1.27 -4.80
CA ALA A 61 -6.22 -1.09 -3.41
C ALA A 61 -6.06 -2.43 -2.68
N MET A 62 -6.96 -3.38 -2.91
CA MET A 62 -6.89 -4.72 -2.33
C MET A 62 -5.68 -5.51 -2.83
N GLU A 63 -5.44 -5.54 -4.14
CA GLU A 63 -4.29 -6.26 -4.74
C GLU A 63 -2.95 -5.65 -4.32
N TRP A 64 -2.85 -4.31 -4.39
CA TRP A 64 -1.66 -3.59 -3.95
C TRP A 64 -1.41 -3.80 -2.46
N GLY A 65 -2.45 -3.67 -1.65
CA GLY A 65 -2.38 -3.80 -0.21
C GLY A 65 -2.04 -5.21 0.24
N ARG A 66 -2.61 -6.22 -0.37
CA ARG A 66 -2.33 -7.62 -0.03
C ARG A 66 -0.84 -7.92 -0.10
N TRP A 67 -0.18 -7.55 -1.18
CA TRP A 67 1.26 -7.76 -1.30
C TRP A 67 2.06 -6.96 -0.26
N ARG A 68 1.65 -5.71 0.02
CA ARG A 68 2.29 -4.87 1.03
C ARG A 68 2.16 -5.44 2.45
N VAL A 69 1.02 -6.05 2.74
CA VAL A 69 0.75 -6.66 4.05
C VAL A 69 1.45 -8.02 4.17
N GLU A 70 1.21 -8.92 3.23
CA GLU A 70 1.69 -10.30 3.31
C GLU A 70 3.21 -10.43 3.13
N VAL A 71 3.77 -9.71 2.17
CA VAL A 71 5.20 -9.81 1.82
C VAL A 71 6.04 -8.77 2.55
N LYS A 72 5.59 -7.51 2.56
CA LYS A 72 6.35 -6.41 3.17
C LYS A 72 6.02 -6.17 4.64
N ARG A 73 4.90 -6.71 5.14
CA ARG A 73 4.43 -6.52 6.52
C ARG A 73 4.35 -5.03 6.90
N PHE A 74 3.76 -4.22 6.01
CA PHE A 74 3.58 -2.81 6.29
C PHE A 74 2.42 -2.58 7.27
N GLY A 75 2.57 -1.58 8.14
CA GLY A 75 1.49 -1.08 8.98
C GLY A 75 0.50 -0.22 8.19
N LYS A 76 -0.67 0.01 8.77
CA LYS A 76 -1.78 0.77 8.15
C LYS A 76 -1.37 2.14 7.64
N LYS A 77 -0.60 2.89 8.42
CA LYS A 77 -0.20 4.27 8.06
C LYS A 77 0.60 4.31 6.77
N ARG A 78 1.51 3.39 6.56
CA ARG A 78 2.32 3.35 5.34
C ARG A 78 1.49 2.94 4.13
N LEU A 79 0.65 1.92 4.27
CA LEU A 79 -0.22 1.49 3.18
C LEU A 79 -1.22 2.57 2.80
N GLN A 80 -1.83 3.25 3.79
CA GLN A 80 -2.70 4.39 3.56
C GLN A 80 -1.99 5.49 2.76
N HIS A 81 -0.77 5.83 3.12
CA HIS A 81 0.04 6.84 2.44
C HIS A 81 0.33 6.45 0.99
N GLU A 82 0.71 5.20 0.75
CA GLU A 82 0.94 4.69 -0.61
C GLU A 82 -0.33 4.74 -1.47
N LEU A 83 -1.47 4.34 -0.93
CA LEU A 83 -2.75 4.36 -1.66
C LEU A 83 -3.23 5.78 -1.96
N LEU A 84 -3.05 6.72 -1.02
CA LEU A 84 -3.32 8.15 -1.26
C LEU A 84 -2.44 8.68 -2.40
N ALA A 85 -1.17 8.36 -2.41
CA ALA A 85 -0.25 8.77 -3.49
C ALA A 85 -0.66 8.17 -4.85
N LYS A 86 -1.26 6.99 -4.86
CA LYS A 86 -1.83 6.35 -6.06
C LYS A 86 -3.17 6.96 -6.49
N GLY A 87 -3.68 7.92 -5.74
CA GLY A 87 -4.92 8.62 -6.06
C GLY A 87 -6.20 7.89 -5.68
N VAL A 88 -6.10 6.86 -4.85
CA VAL A 88 -7.27 6.14 -4.34
C VAL A 88 -8.02 7.02 -3.34
N SER A 89 -9.35 7.05 -3.39
CA SER A 89 -10.17 7.87 -2.49
C SER A 89 -10.10 7.39 -1.04
N ALA A 90 -10.29 8.32 -0.10
CA ALA A 90 -10.25 8.01 1.33
C ALA A 90 -11.25 6.92 1.74
N SER A 91 -12.46 6.92 1.18
CA SER A 91 -13.47 5.89 1.48
C SER A 91 -13.08 4.49 1.02
N ILE A 92 -12.48 4.39 -0.17
CA ILE A 92 -11.96 3.10 -0.68
C ILE A 92 -10.78 2.63 0.16
N ILE A 93 -9.88 3.53 0.54
CA ILE A 93 -8.74 3.20 1.40
C ILE A 93 -9.22 2.66 2.74
N GLU A 94 -10.18 3.33 3.38
CA GLU A 94 -10.72 2.90 4.67
C GLU A 94 -11.27 1.47 4.60
N THR A 95 -12.09 1.18 3.58
CA THR A 95 -12.65 -0.16 3.36
C THR A 95 -11.54 -1.19 3.12
N ALA A 96 -10.58 -0.89 2.26
CA ALA A 96 -9.48 -1.79 1.95
C ALA A 96 -8.59 -2.07 3.17
N LEU A 97 -8.26 -1.05 3.95
CA LEU A 97 -7.47 -1.22 5.19
C LEU A 97 -8.22 -2.07 6.22
N THR A 98 -9.51 -1.85 6.38
CA THR A 98 -10.35 -2.66 7.28
C THR A 98 -10.28 -4.14 6.88
N ASP A 99 -10.55 -4.45 5.63
CA ASP A 99 -10.56 -5.84 5.13
C ASP A 99 -9.19 -6.51 5.23
N LEU A 100 -8.13 -5.80 4.86
CA LEU A 100 -6.76 -6.34 4.86
C LEU A 100 -6.25 -6.62 6.28
N TYR A 101 -6.46 -5.69 7.20
CA TYR A 101 -5.93 -5.82 8.57
C TYR A 101 -6.88 -6.57 9.52
N ASP A 102 -8.10 -6.84 9.09
CA ASP A 102 -8.97 -7.80 9.76
C ASP A 102 -8.43 -9.23 9.57
N SER A 103 -7.96 -9.53 8.37
CA SER A 103 -7.31 -10.82 8.04
C SER A 103 -5.85 -10.90 8.51
N HIS A 104 -5.18 -9.77 8.66
CA HIS A 104 -3.76 -9.68 9.05
C HIS A 104 -3.59 -8.63 10.15
N PRO A 105 -3.85 -8.97 11.43
CA PRO A 105 -3.77 -8.03 12.54
C PRO A 105 -2.42 -7.31 12.61
N GLU A 106 -2.44 -5.99 12.74
CA GLU A 106 -1.21 -5.17 12.78
C GLU A 106 -0.23 -5.61 13.87
N GLN A 107 -0.75 -6.03 15.03
CA GLN A 107 0.09 -6.48 16.14
C GLN A 107 0.93 -7.70 15.73
N ASP A 108 0.34 -8.66 15.01
CA ASP A 108 1.03 -9.86 14.55
C ASP A 108 2.10 -9.52 13.51
N LEU A 109 1.79 -8.60 12.59
CA LEU A 109 2.74 -8.12 11.59
C LEU A 109 3.92 -7.38 12.25
N ALA A 110 3.64 -6.54 13.23
CA ALA A 110 4.65 -5.79 13.97
C ALA A 110 5.57 -6.72 14.78
N LEU A 111 5.01 -7.74 15.44
CA LEU A 111 5.79 -8.76 16.15
C LEU A 111 6.69 -9.54 15.21
N ALA A 112 6.19 -9.96 14.05
CA ALA A 112 7.00 -10.66 13.04
C ALA A 112 8.15 -9.78 12.52
N CYS A 113 7.89 -8.48 12.29
CA CYS A 113 8.91 -7.49 11.93
C CYS A 113 9.95 -7.31 13.05
N ALA A 114 9.49 -7.19 14.29
CA ALA A 114 10.34 -7.01 15.46
C ALA A 114 11.29 -8.20 15.66
N ASN A 115 10.79 -9.42 15.61
CA ASN A 115 11.58 -10.63 15.76
C ASN A 115 12.69 -10.72 14.70
N LYS A 116 12.35 -10.43 13.45
CA LYS A 116 13.34 -10.42 12.36
C LYS A 116 14.37 -9.31 12.56
N LYS A 117 13.96 -8.12 12.98
CA LYS A 117 14.85 -6.97 13.19
C LYS A 117 15.78 -7.18 14.38
N LEU A 118 15.27 -7.72 15.49
CA LEU A 118 16.05 -7.99 16.70
C LEU A 118 17.26 -8.89 16.44
N ALA A 119 17.12 -9.87 15.56
CA ALA A 119 18.24 -10.72 15.15
C ALA A 119 19.43 -9.91 14.58
N SER A 120 19.15 -8.79 13.90
CA SER A 120 20.15 -7.89 13.35
C SER A 120 20.72 -6.86 14.35
N LEU A 121 20.12 -6.76 15.53
CA LEU A 121 20.50 -5.80 16.59
C LEU A 121 21.28 -6.46 17.72
N HIS A 122 21.91 -7.59 17.43
CA HIS A 122 22.68 -8.36 18.41
C HIS A 122 23.82 -7.52 18.98
N GLY A 123 24.08 -7.65 20.29
CA GLY A 123 25.19 -6.97 20.96
C GLY A 123 24.99 -5.49 21.28
N LEU A 124 23.82 -4.92 20.99
CA LEU A 124 23.50 -3.53 21.35
C LEU A 124 22.91 -3.44 22.77
N GLU A 125 23.18 -2.32 23.45
CA GLU A 125 22.52 -2.02 24.74
C GLU A 125 20.98 -2.01 24.61
N PRO A 126 20.24 -2.45 25.66
CA PRO A 126 18.77 -2.53 25.63
C PRO A 126 18.07 -1.25 25.16
N LYS A 127 18.47 -0.08 25.69
CA LYS A 127 17.88 1.22 25.30
C LYS A 127 18.10 1.53 23.82
N LYS A 128 19.31 1.28 23.32
CA LYS A 128 19.67 1.51 21.91
C LYS A 128 18.94 0.53 21.00
N LYS A 129 18.82 -0.72 21.40
CA LYS A 129 18.05 -1.75 20.72
C LYS A 129 16.57 -1.35 20.59
N SER A 130 15.93 -0.97 21.70
CA SER A 130 14.53 -0.53 21.73
C SER A 130 14.28 0.68 20.83
N ARG A 131 15.17 1.67 20.89
CA ARG A 131 15.05 2.87 20.04
C ARG A 131 15.16 2.55 18.55
N ARG A 132 16.11 1.72 18.15
CA ARG A 132 16.27 1.31 16.75
C ARG A 132 15.11 0.47 16.27
N LEU A 133 14.59 -0.41 17.10
CA LEU A 133 13.41 -1.21 16.80
C LEU A 133 12.16 -0.31 16.62
N ALA A 134 11.94 0.63 17.54
CA ALA A 134 10.84 1.59 17.43
C ALA A 134 10.90 2.40 16.12
N GLN A 135 12.07 2.93 15.77
CA GLN A 135 12.29 3.66 14.53
C GLN A 135 12.05 2.81 13.29
N TYR A 136 12.46 1.55 13.33
CA TYR A 136 12.23 0.59 12.24
C TYR A 136 10.74 0.33 12.05
N LEU A 137 10.00 0.05 13.12
CA LEU A 137 8.55 -0.19 13.08
C LEU A 137 7.79 1.07 12.62
N GLN A 138 8.24 2.25 13.05
CA GLN A 138 7.65 3.52 12.61
C GLN A 138 7.80 3.71 11.09
N ARG A 139 8.97 3.44 10.54
CA ARG A 139 9.18 3.49 9.07
C ARG A 139 8.36 2.46 8.31
N ARG A 140 8.01 1.33 8.94
CA ARG A 140 7.10 0.32 8.40
C ARG A 140 5.64 0.77 8.42
N GLY A 141 5.31 1.86 9.11
CA GLY A 141 3.99 2.44 9.15
C GLY A 141 3.09 1.97 10.29
N PHE A 142 3.66 1.36 11.33
CA PHE A 142 2.92 1.01 12.53
C PHE A 142 2.63 2.24 13.39
N SER A 143 1.47 2.26 14.07
CA SER A 143 1.11 3.33 15.01
C SER A 143 1.95 3.28 16.29
N HIS A 144 1.97 4.38 17.04
CA HIS A 144 2.67 4.42 18.33
C HIS A 144 2.16 3.37 19.32
N ASP A 145 0.86 3.12 19.35
CA ASP A 145 0.27 2.11 20.24
C ASP A 145 0.75 0.70 19.86
N ILE A 146 0.73 0.37 18.59
CA ILE A 146 1.25 -0.92 18.09
C ILE A 146 2.74 -1.07 18.39
N ILE A 147 3.53 -0.01 18.17
CA ILE A 147 4.96 -0.02 18.47
C ILE A 147 5.21 -0.23 19.95
N TYR A 148 4.51 0.51 20.79
CA TYR A 148 4.62 0.40 22.25
C TYR A 148 4.34 -1.03 22.75
N GLU A 149 3.22 -1.60 22.33
CA GLU A 149 2.85 -2.98 22.69
C GLU A 149 3.86 -4.00 22.15
N THR A 150 4.36 -3.79 20.94
CA THR A 150 5.37 -4.66 20.35
C THR A 150 6.69 -4.64 21.11
N LEU A 151 7.16 -3.45 21.50
CA LEU A 151 8.36 -3.30 22.32
C LEU A 151 8.22 -3.99 23.67
N LYS A 152 7.06 -3.82 24.31
CA LYS A 152 6.74 -4.41 25.60
C LYS A 152 6.82 -5.94 25.56
N VAL A 153 6.22 -6.57 24.54
CA VAL A 153 6.27 -8.02 24.35
C VAL A 153 7.68 -8.50 23.99
N SER A 154 8.38 -7.77 23.12
CA SER A 154 9.71 -8.15 22.64
C SER A 154 10.81 -8.02 23.69
N THR A 155 10.63 -7.15 24.69
CA THR A 155 11.57 -6.96 25.79
C THR A 155 11.28 -7.85 27.01
N THR A 156 10.10 -8.46 27.07
CA THR A 156 9.66 -9.33 28.19
C THR A 156 9.84 -10.82 27.87
N SER A 157 10.49 -11.17 26.77
CA SER A 157 10.73 -12.57 26.37
C SER A 157 11.70 -13.23 27.38
N PRO A 158 11.39 -14.43 27.92
CA PRO A 158 12.08 -15.02 29.08
C PRO A 158 13.45 -15.67 28.74
N LEU A 159 14.25 -15.05 27.87
CA LEU A 159 15.62 -15.53 27.58
C LEU A 159 16.70 -14.79 28.42
N ASP A 160 16.31 -13.93 29.36
CA ASP A 160 17.22 -13.24 30.27
C ASP A 160 16.98 -13.66 31.74
N GLN A 161 16.61 -14.93 31.97
CA GLN A 161 16.62 -15.53 33.31
C GLN A 161 17.50 -16.77 33.28
N ASP A 162 18.83 -16.56 33.26
CA ASP A 162 19.85 -17.44 33.84
C ASP A 162 21.06 -16.60 34.24
#